data_89018e0d43cd1ef2d06e55069d4a715b
#
_entry.id   89018e0d43cd1ef2d06e55069d4a715b
#
_cell.length_a   1.000
_cell.length_b   1.000
_cell.length_c   1.000
_cell.angle_alpha   90.00
_cell.angle_beta   90.00
_cell.angle_gamma   90.00
#
_symmetry.space_group_name_H-M   'P 1'
#
loop_
_entity.id
_entity.type
_entity.pdbx_description
1 polymer ?
#
loop_
_entity_poly.entity_id
_entity_poly.type
_entity_poly.pdbx_seq_one_letter_code
_entity_poly.pdbx_strand_id
1 'polypeptide(L)'
;MLSSELATQLAGRYIEFPIHSLSYGEFLTFNQCQDSTESLKLYLTFGGMPYIHNLTMDKNVIFEYLRNVYSTILLKDVVARESIRNVSFLENLVAYLIDNTGSLFSAQNISKYLKSQHVNIPTQTILNYLKALCNSFFIYKIQRAEIQGMKIFEIVEKYYFEDLGLHNSIQHFDFRKDINKLMENVVCIDLLRYGYEVYVGKSGNKEIDFIASK
;
A
#
# COMPACT_ATOMS: atom_id res chain seq x y z
N MET A 1 0.27 10.60 -12.16
CA MET A 1 -0.91 9.88 -11.66
C MET A 1 -2.13 10.74 -11.87
N LEU A 2 -3.18 10.19 -12.47
CA LEU A 2 -4.45 10.87 -12.68
C LEU A 2 -5.31 10.62 -11.44
N SER A 3 -5.49 11.67 -10.63
CA SER A 3 -6.38 11.60 -9.46
C SER A 3 -7.85 11.70 -9.89
N SER A 4 -8.75 11.38 -8.97
CA SER A 4 -10.20 11.59 -9.09
C SER A 4 -10.61 12.99 -9.59
N GLU A 5 -9.75 13.99 -9.47
CA GLU A 5 -9.93 15.37 -9.95
C GLU A 5 -9.96 15.45 -11.48
N LEU A 6 -9.05 14.77 -12.18
CA LEU A 6 -9.07 14.69 -13.64
C LEU A 6 -10.26 13.85 -14.12
N ALA A 7 -10.64 12.82 -13.38
CA ALA A 7 -11.84 12.04 -13.65
C ALA A 7 -13.10 12.92 -13.63
N THR A 8 -13.21 13.85 -12.67
CA THR A 8 -14.33 14.79 -12.54
C THR A 8 -14.31 15.85 -13.66
N GLN A 9 -13.13 16.35 -14.03
CA GLN A 9 -12.99 17.36 -15.11
C GLN A 9 -13.25 16.78 -16.50
N LEU A 10 -12.92 15.52 -16.74
CA LEU A 10 -13.12 14.86 -18.03
C LEU A 10 -14.54 14.31 -18.22
N ALA A 11 -15.39 14.36 -17.17
CA ALA A 11 -16.82 14.04 -17.24
C ALA A 11 -17.14 12.74 -17.98
N GLY A 12 -16.45 11.65 -17.68
CA GLY A 12 -16.70 10.34 -18.28
C GLY A 12 -16.14 10.15 -19.70
N ARG A 13 -15.34 11.08 -20.20
CA ARG A 13 -14.72 11.03 -21.54
C ARG A 13 -13.31 10.45 -21.52
N TYR A 14 -13.03 9.49 -20.65
CA TYR A 14 -11.73 8.85 -20.55
C TYR A 14 -11.88 7.35 -20.29
N ILE A 15 -10.85 6.61 -20.62
CA ILE A 15 -10.67 5.20 -20.23
C ILE A 15 -9.51 5.18 -19.26
N GLU A 16 -9.72 4.56 -18.09
CA GLU A 16 -8.70 4.43 -17.06
C GLU A 16 -7.88 3.16 -17.29
N PHE A 17 -6.58 3.32 -17.33
CA PHE A 17 -5.63 2.21 -17.39
C PHE A 17 -4.81 2.20 -16.10
N PRO A 18 -5.12 1.33 -15.14
CA PRO A 18 -4.31 1.19 -13.94
C PRO A 18 -2.92 0.64 -14.30
N ILE A 19 -1.88 1.36 -13.88
CA ILE A 19 -0.50 0.96 -14.09
C ILE A 19 0.11 0.71 -12.70
N HIS A 20 0.47 -0.55 -12.45
CA HIS A 20 1.14 -0.99 -11.23
C HIS A 20 2.67 -0.94 -11.39
N SER A 21 3.39 -0.96 -10.27
CA SER A 21 4.82 -1.30 -10.26
C SER A 21 5.04 -2.70 -10.85
N LEU A 22 6.25 -3.08 -11.25
CA LEU A 22 6.49 -4.40 -11.85
C LEU A 22 6.06 -5.52 -10.89
N SER A 23 5.35 -6.53 -11.41
CA SER A 23 5.15 -7.81 -10.72
C SER A 23 6.47 -8.56 -10.60
N TYR A 24 6.52 -9.60 -9.77
CA TYR A 24 7.74 -10.42 -9.68
C TYR A 24 8.16 -11.01 -11.02
N GLY A 25 7.21 -11.51 -11.82
CA GLY A 25 7.51 -12.04 -13.16
C GLY A 25 8.03 -10.97 -14.13
N GLU A 26 7.44 -9.77 -14.11
CA GLU A 26 7.92 -8.63 -14.88
C GLU A 26 9.29 -8.14 -14.39
N PHE A 27 9.52 -8.13 -13.06
CA PHE A 27 10.81 -7.81 -12.46
C PHE A 27 11.91 -8.75 -12.95
N LEU A 28 11.66 -10.06 -12.99
CA LEU A 28 12.61 -11.05 -13.52
C LEU A 28 12.94 -10.76 -14.99
N THR A 29 11.92 -10.53 -15.82
CA THR A 29 12.10 -10.25 -17.25
C THR A 29 12.85 -8.94 -17.47
N PHE A 30 12.46 -7.88 -16.76
CA PHE A 30 13.03 -6.55 -16.90
C PHE A 30 14.49 -6.48 -16.46
N ASN A 31 14.84 -7.18 -15.38
CA ASN A 31 16.20 -7.26 -14.85
C ASN A 31 17.02 -8.42 -15.44
N GLN A 32 16.48 -9.20 -16.38
CA GLN A 32 17.13 -10.37 -16.99
C GLN A 32 17.62 -11.38 -15.94
N CYS A 33 16.85 -11.54 -14.86
CA CYS A 33 17.14 -12.46 -13.76
C CYS A 33 16.41 -13.78 -13.95
N GLN A 34 17.01 -14.88 -13.45
CA GLN A 34 16.31 -16.17 -13.34
C GLN A 34 15.47 -16.20 -12.06
N ASP A 35 14.40 -16.99 -12.08
CA ASP A 35 13.60 -17.26 -10.89
C ASP A 35 14.45 -18.02 -9.85
N SER A 36 14.67 -17.40 -8.72
CA SER A 36 15.48 -17.92 -7.62
C SER A 36 15.08 -17.28 -6.29
N THR A 37 15.49 -17.92 -5.20
CA THR A 37 15.31 -17.36 -3.86
C THR A 37 15.98 -15.98 -3.72
N GLU A 38 17.12 -15.80 -4.37
CA GLU A 38 17.88 -14.55 -4.37
C GLU A 38 17.13 -13.45 -5.12
N SER A 39 16.59 -13.75 -6.31
CA SER A 39 15.79 -12.82 -7.11
C SER A 39 14.51 -12.42 -6.37
N LEU A 40 13.86 -13.39 -5.71
CA LEU A 40 12.69 -13.11 -4.88
C LEU A 40 13.04 -12.19 -3.69
N LYS A 41 14.16 -12.43 -3.01
CA LYS A 41 14.63 -11.55 -1.94
C LYS A 41 14.90 -10.14 -2.42
N LEU A 42 15.51 -9.98 -3.60
CA LEU A 42 15.73 -8.65 -4.20
C LEU A 42 14.41 -7.94 -4.46
N TYR A 43 13.45 -8.63 -5.07
CA TYR A 43 12.12 -8.08 -5.32
C TYR A 43 11.39 -7.70 -4.04
N LEU A 44 11.37 -8.58 -3.04
CA LEU A 44 10.75 -8.30 -1.74
C LEU A 44 11.45 -7.15 -1.01
N THR A 45 12.75 -6.91 -1.27
CA THR A 45 13.52 -5.84 -0.63
C THR A 45 13.34 -4.50 -1.33
N PHE A 46 13.45 -4.48 -2.66
CA PHE A 46 13.55 -3.25 -3.46
C PHE A 46 12.27 -2.91 -4.24
N GLY A 47 11.30 -3.84 -4.28
CA GLY A 47 10.05 -3.64 -5.00
C GLY A 47 10.17 -3.74 -6.51
N GLY A 48 9.17 -3.21 -7.20
CA GLY A 48 9.01 -3.28 -8.65
C GLY A 48 9.11 -1.92 -9.36
N MET A 49 9.70 -0.88 -8.74
CA MET A 49 9.89 0.41 -9.43
C MET A 49 10.88 0.27 -10.60
N PRO A 50 10.45 0.51 -11.88
CA PRO A 50 11.28 0.17 -13.04
C PRO A 50 12.63 0.90 -13.10
N TYR A 51 12.71 2.13 -12.60
CA TYR A 51 13.95 2.92 -12.67
C TYR A 51 15.11 2.34 -11.85
N ILE A 52 14.81 1.47 -10.86
CA ILE A 52 15.83 0.80 -10.04
C ILE A 52 16.82 0.01 -10.91
N HIS A 53 16.38 -0.52 -12.06
CA HIS A 53 17.23 -1.20 -13.04
C HIS A 53 18.43 -0.34 -13.53
N ASN A 54 18.28 0.99 -13.53
CA ASN A 54 19.33 1.93 -13.97
C ASN A 54 20.28 2.35 -12.85
N LEU A 55 20.05 1.86 -11.63
CA LEU A 55 20.88 2.18 -10.47
C LEU A 55 21.90 1.09 -10.20
N THR A 56 23.00 1.45 -9.55
CA THR A 56 23.90 0.46 -8.95
C THR A 56 23.15 -0.35 -7.92
N MET A 57 23.36 -1.66 -7.87
CA MET A 57 22.74 -2.56 -6.89
C MET A 57 23.35 -2.37 -5.49
N ASP A 58 23.37 -1.12 -5.04
CA ASP A 58 23.71 -0.72 -3.68
C ASP A 58 22.43 -0.35 -2.93
N LYS A 59 22.22 -0.97 -1.77
CA LYS A 59 21.02 -0.77 -0.96
C LYS A 59 20.80 0.69 -0.58
N ASN A 60 21.88 1.43 -0.28
CA ASN A 60 21.77 2.83 0.15
C ASN A 60 21.32 3.71 -1.01
N VAL A 61 21.90 3.50 -2.22
CA VAL A 61 21.54 4.23 -3.43
C VAL A 61 20.08 3.98 -3.82
N ILE A 62 19.66 2.71 -3.81
CA ILE A 62 18.27 2.34 -4.14
C ILE A 62 17.30 2.94 -3.13
N PHE A 63 17.55 2.80 -1.83
CA PHE A 63 16.67 3.34 -0.81
C PHE A 63 16.67 4.88 -0.77
N GLU A 64 17.75 5.54 -1.11
CA GLU A 64 17.75 7.00 -1.29
C GLU A 64 16.85 7.43 -2.44
N TYR A 65 16.95 6.77 -3.58
CA TYR A 65 16.05 6.99 -4.71
C TYR A 65 14.58 6.78 -4.31
N LEU A 66 14.25 5.64 -3.67
CA LEU A 66 12.89 5.30 -3.25
C LEU A 66 12.34 6.30 -2.22
N ARG A 67 13.15 6.78 -1.27
CA ARG A 67 12.75 7.85 -0.34
C ARG A 67 12.44 9.17 -1.07
N ASN A 68 13.19 9.49 -2.11
CA ASN A 68 12.92 10.68 -2.93
C ASN A 68 11.62 10.53 -3.72
N VAL A 69 11.32 9.33 -4.26
CA VAL A 69 10.04 9.02 -4.90
C VAL A 69 8.90 9.14 -3.89
N TYR A 70 9.03 8.52 -2.71
CA TYR A 70 8.06 8.61 -1.62
C TYR A 70 7.78 10.07 -1.22
N SER A 71 8.84 10.85 -0.97
CA SER A 71 8.68 12.26 -0.61
C SER A 71 7.96 13.06 -1.69
N THR A 72 8.20 12.74 -2.95
CA THR A 72 7.50 13.37 -4.08
C THR A 72 6.02 13.01 -4.12
N ILE A 73 5.68 11.73 -3.95
CA ILE A 73 4.29 11.26 -3.87
C ILE A 73 3.59 11.91 -2.68
N LEU A 74 4.21 11.84 -1.48
CA LEU A 74 3.62 12.37 -0.26
C LEU A 74 3.34 13.87 -0.37
N LEU A 75 4.33 14.67 -0.79
CA LEU A 75 4.22 16.12 -0.80
C LEU A 75 3.36 16.64 -1.97
N LYS A 76 3.52 16.09 -3.18
CA LYS A 76 2.80 16.59 -4.36
C LYS A 76 1.43 15.96 -4.54
N ASP A 77 1.34 14.65 -4.41
CA ASP A 77 0.10 13.94 -4.73
C ASP A 77 -0.84 13.81 -3.53
N VAL A 78 -0.33 13.77 -2.31
CA VAL A 78 -1.16 13.66 -1.10
C VAL A 78 -1.36 15.02 -0.44
N VAL A 79 -0.27 15.67 -0.01
CA VAL A 79 -0.37 16.91 0.78
C VAL A 79 -0.96 18.06 -0.04
N ALA A 80 -0.43 18.31 -1.25
CA ALA A 80 -0.85 19.45 -2.06
C ALA A 80 -2.29 19.29 -2.60
N ARG A 81 -2.65 18.09 -3.06
CA ARG A 81 -3.98 17.85 -3.67
C ARG A 81 -5.08 17.73 -2.64
N GLU A 82 -4.85 17.01 -1.56
CA GLU A 82 -5.86 16.76 -0.53
C GLU A 82 -5.85 17.81 0.59
N SER A 83 -5.08 18.89 0.42
CA SER A 83 -4.97 20.01 1.38
C SER A 83 -4.64 19.54 2.80
N ILE A 84 -3.73 18.57 2.92
CA ILE A 84 -3.31 18.02 4.19
C ILE A 84 -2.56 19.07 5.00
N ARG A 85 -3.03 19.38 6.20
CA ARG A 85 -2.44 20.43 7.05
C ARG A 85 -1.36 19.91 8.00
N ASN A 86 -1.49 18.68 8.46
CA ASN A 86 -0.56 18.09 9.43
C ASN A 86 0.30 17.01 8.75
N VAL A 87 1.37 17.42 8.08
CA VAL A 87 2.30 16.54 7.35
C VAL A 87 2.98 15.56 8.31
N SER A 88 3.42 16.02 9.49
CA SER A 88 4.08 15.14 10.47
C SER A 88 3.15 14.01 10.94
N PHE A 89 1.86 14.31 11.13
CA PHE A 89 0.89 13.26 11.45
C PHE A 89 0.70 12.29 10.27
N LEU A 90 0.69 12.78 9.02
CA LEU A 90 0.61 11.91 7.84
C LEU A 90 1.79 10.95 7.77
N GLU A 91 3.02 11.44 8.00
CA GLU A 91 4.23 10.60 8.04
C GLU A 91 4.15 9.53 9.14
N ASN A 92 3.69 9.91 10.34
CA ASN A 92 3.45 8.96 11.44
C ASN A 92 2.36 7.93 11.10
N LEU A 93 1.32 8.34 10.38
CA LEU A 93 0.28 7.43 9.91
C LEU A 93 0.84 6.43 8.88
N VAL A 94 1.69 6.88 7.96
CA VAL A 94 2.38 5.99 7.01
C VAL A 94 3.28 5.00 7.74
N ALA A 95 4.06 5.44 8.73
CA ALA A 95 4.88 4.55 9.55
C ALA A 95 4.02 3.50 10.29
N TYR A 96 2.88 3.93 10.86
CA TYR A 96 1.92 3.00 11.47
C TYR A 96 1.38 1.98 10.47
N LEU A 97 1.06 2.39 9.24
CA LEU A 97 0.58 1.49 8.18
C LEU A 97 1.64 0.45 7.80
N ILE A 98 2.91 0.84 7.72
CA ILE A 98 4.04 -0.07 7.44
C ILE A 98 4.12 -1.14 8.52
N ASP A 99 4.11 -0.77 9.79
CA ASP A 99 4.16 -1.72 10.91
C ASP A 99 2.97 -2.69 10.93
N ASN A 100 1.82 -2.23 10.44
CA ASN A 100 0.56 -2.96 10.45
C ASN A 100 0.11 -3.45 9.06
N THR A 101 1.03 -3.53 8.09
CA THR A 101 0.73 -4.10 6.77
C THR A 101 0.12 -5.49 6.91
N GLY A 102 -1.02 -5.73 6.23
CA GLY A 102 -1.76 -7.00 6.33
C GLY A 102 -2.49 -7.23 7.67
N SER A 103 -2.46 -6.29 8.60
CA SER A 103 -3.20 -6.40 9.87
C SER A 103 -4.55 -5.69 9.79
N LEU A 104 -5.55 -6.26 10.46
CA LEU A 104 -6.89 -5.64 10.56
C LEU A 104 -6.88 -4.51 11.60
N PHE A 105 -7.28 -3.32 11.18
CA PHE A 105 -7.49 -2.19 12.09
C PHE A 105 -8.62 -1.26 11.62
N SER A 106 -8.99 -0.29 12.44
CA SER A 106 -9.94 0.75 12.09
C SER A 106 -9.39 2.14 12.43
N ALA A 107 -9.83 3.16 11.69
CA ALA A 107 -9.48 4.55 11.99
C ALA A 107 -9.87 4.95 13.43
N GLN A 108 -10.93 4.36 13.97
CA GLN A 108 -11.34 4.58 15.37
C GLN A 108 -10.32 3.99 16.36
N ASN A 109 -9.75 2.83 16.06
CA ASN A 109 -8.71 2.21 16.90
C ASN A 109 -7.44 3.06 16.90
N ILE A 110 -7.04 3.58 15.72
CA ILE A 110 -5.93 4.54 15.61
C ILE A 110 -6.20 5.79 16.45
N SER A 111 -7.39 6.39 16.31
CA SER A 111 -7.77 7.59 17.09
C SER A 111 -7.72 7.35 18.59
N LYS A 112 -8.23 6.21 19.07
CA LYS A 112 -8.17 5.82 20.49
C LYS A 112 -6.73 5.64 20.97
N TYR A 113 -5.89 4.96 20.17
CA TYR A 113 -4.47 4.76 20.48
C TYR A 113 -3.74 6.11 20.58
N LEU A 114 -3.90 7.00 19.60
CA LEU A 114 -3.30 8.33 19.62
C LEU A 114 -3.74 9.15 20.84
N LYS A 115 -5.02 9.06 21.18
CA LYS A 115 -5.56 9.74 22.38
C LYS A 115 -4.90 9.24 23.67
N SER A 116 -4.58 7.93 23.78
CA SER A 116 -3.84 7.38 24.92
C SER A 116 -2.41 7.90 25.00
N GLN A 117 -1.84 8.37 23.88
CA GLN A 117 -0.53 9.03 23.78
C GLN A 117 -0.63 10.56 23.89
N HIS A 118 -1.75 11.10 24.38
CA HIS A 118 -2.03 12.54 24.46
C HIS A 118 -2.07 13.28 23.12
N VAL A 119 -2.21 12.56 22.00
CA VAL A 119 -2.38 13.12 20.65
C VAL A 119 -3.84 13.03 20.25
N ASN A 120 -4.51 14.17 20.16
CA ASN A 120 -5.94 14.21 19.86
C ASN A 120 -6.18 14.45 18.36
N ILE A 121 -6.30 13.37 17.59
CA ILE A 121 -6.64 13.39 16.16
C ILE A 121 -8.04 12.80 15.99
N PRO A 122 -9.00 13.56 15.44
CA PRO A 122 -10.33 13.05 15.16
C PRO A 122 -10.31 11.88 14.16
N THR A 123 -11.18 10.89 14.36
CA THR A 123 -11.32 9.73 13.46
C THR A 123 -11.56 10.17 12.02
N GLN A 124 -12.34 11.23 11.79
CA GLN A 124 -12.59 11.75 10.45
C GLN A 124 -11.31 12.25 9.75
N THR A 125 -10.40 12.86 10.49
CA THR A 125 -9.10 13.28 9.95
C THR A 125 -8.28 12.08 9.51
N ILE A 126 -8.26 11.01 10.31
CA ILE A 126 -7.56 9.76 9.96
C ILE A 126 -8.16 9.15 8.69
N LEU A 127 -9.50 9.06 8.61
CA LEU A 127 -10.19 8.55 7.41
C LEU A 127 -9.86 9.38 6.17
N ASN A 128 -9.82 10.71 6.28
CA ASN A 128 -9.46 11.58 5.17
C ASN A 128 -8.02 11.34 4.70
N TYR A 129 -7.08 11.15 5.63
CA TYR A 129 -5.67 10.88 5.32
C TYR A 129 -5.48 9.50 4.69
N LEU A 130 -6.16 8.47 5.20
CA LEU A 130 -6.18 7.14 4.58
C LEU A 130 -6.75 7.19 3.16
N LYS A 131 -7.84 7.94 2.96
CA LYS A 131 -8.42 8.15 1.63
C LYS A 131 -7.46 8.85 0.69
N ALA A 132 -6.75 9.89 1.16
CA ALA A 132 -5.75 10.61 0.38
C ALA A 132 -4.60 9.69 -0.08
N LEU A 133 -4.10 8.83 0.81
CA LEU A 133 -3.08 7.83 0.48
C LEU A 133 -3.60 6.79 -0.54
N CYS A 134 -4.86 6.37 -0.44
CA CYS A 134 -5.49 5.48 -1.44
C CYS A 134 -5.67 6.20 -2.79
N ASN A 135 -6.12 7.45 -2.80
CA ASN A 135 -6.30 8.24 -4.03
C ASN A 135 -4.98 8.49 -4.78
N SER A 136 -3.86 8.47 -4.08
CA SER A 136 -2.53 8.58 -4.68
C SER A 136 -1.98 7.24 -5.20
N PHE A 137 -2.73 6.16 -5.07
CA PHE A 137 -2.29 4.78 -5.36
C PHE A 137 -1.03 4.36 -4.59
N PHE A 138 -0.79 4.98 -3.45
CA PHE A 138 0.33 4.62 -2.58
C PHE A 138 0.01 3.37 -1.76
N ILE A 139 -1.26 3.25 -1.32
CA ILE A 139 -1.80 2.09 -0.62
C ILE A 139 -3.15 1.67 -1.20
N TYR A 140 -3.49 0.41 -1.00
CA TYR A 140 -4.81 -0.17 -1.28
C TYR A 140 -5.50 -0.59 0.00
N LYS A 141 -6.77 -0.25 0.08
CA LYS A 141 -7.65 -0.62 1.17
C LYS A 141 -8.42 -1.87 0.81
N ILE A 142 -8.31 -2.92 1.61
CA ILE A 142 -9.04 -4.18 1.46
C ILE A 142 -10.05 -4.33 2.60
N GLN A 143 -11.31 -4.38 2.23
CA GLN A 143 -12.42 -4.50 3.17
C GLN A 143 -12.59 -5.94 3.64
N ARG A 144 -13.15 -6.10 4.82
CA ARG A 144 -13.49 -7.42 5.36
C ARG A 144 -14.89 -7.84 4.91
N ALA A 145 -15.01 -9.07 4.42
CA ALA A 145 -16.29 -9.69 4.05
C ALA A 145 -16.51 -10.99 4.80
N GLU A 146 -17.75 -11.27 5.15
CA GLU A 146 -18.16 -12.58 5.68
C GLU A 146 -18.49 -13.51 4.52
N ILE A 147 -17.89 -14.72 4.51
CA ILE A 147 -18.08 -15.70 3.42
C ILE A 147 -19.55 -16.10 3.29
N GLN A 148 -20.23 -16.27 4.44
CA GLN A 148 -21.66 -16.57 4.44
C GLN A 148 -22.47 -15.27 4.26
N GLY A 149 -22.93 -15.03 3.02
CA GLY A 149 -23.81 -13.92 2.69
C GLY A 149 -23.11 -12.67 2.16
N MET A 150 -21.80 -12.70 1.91
CA MET A 150 -21.03 -11.58 1.34
C MET A 150 -21.29 -10.22 2.01
N LYS A 151 -21.52 -10.24 3.32
CA LYS A 151 -21.70 -8.99 4.08
C LYS A 151 -20.34 -8.30 4.26
N ILE A 152 -20.23 -7.13 3.68
CA ILE A 152 -19.04 -6.29 3.84
C ILE A 152 -19.11 -5.59 5.20
N PHE A 153 -18.04 -5.72 5.99
CA PHE A 153 -17.90 -5.01 7.26
C PHE A 153 -17.03 -3.76 7.04
N GLU A 154 -17.63 -2.59 7.08
CA GLU A 154 -16.96 -1.31 6.87
C GLU A 154 -16.04 -0.86 8.03
N ILE A 155 -15.99 -1.60 9.15
CA ILE A 155 -15.38 -1.12 10.38
C ILE A 155 -13.91 -1.50 10.52
N VAL A 156 -13.48 -2.60 9.89
CA VAL A 156 -12.12 -3.15 10.03
C VAL A 156 -11.60 -3.49 8.65
N GLU A 157 -10.44 -2.99 8.33
CA GLU A 157 -9.84 -3.04 7.01
C GLU A 157 -8.37 -3.43 7.11
N LYS A 158 -7.82 -4.03 6.04
CA LYS A 158 -6.38 -4.19 5.84
C LYS A 158 -5.89 -3.18 4.80
N TYR A 159 -4.62 -2.79 4.92
CA TYR A 159 -3.97 -1.91 3.96
C TYR A 159 -2.69 -2.55 3.44
N TYR A 160 -2.49 -2.44 2.12
CA TYR A 160 -1.33 -2.97 1.42
C TYR A 160 -0.71 -1.87 0.56
N PHE A 161 0.60 -1.92 0.40
CA PHE A 161 1.35 -0.92 -0.36
C PHE A 161 1.46 -1.34 -1.83
N GLU A 162 1.35 -0.37 -2.74
CA GLU A 162 1.55 -0.60 -4.17
C GLU A 162 2.93 -1.18 -4.48
N ASP A 163 3.96 -0.70 -3.77
CA ASP A 163 5.33 -1.10 -3.99
C ASP A 163 6.08 -1.39 -2.69
N LEU A 164 6.70 -2.57 -2.61
CA LEU A 164 7.45 -2.98 -1.41
C LEU A 164 8.75 -2.21 -1.21
N GLY A 165 9.37 -1.72 -2.28
CA GLY A 165 10.57 -0.90 -2.17
C GLY A 165 10.26 0.44 -1.51
N LEU A 166 9.15 1.09 -1.88
CA LEU A 166 8.67 2.28 -1.19
C LEU A 166 8.38 1.99 0.28
N HIS A 167 7.62 0.92 0.58
CA HIS A 167 7.36 0.47 1.94
C HIS A 167 8.65 0.31 2.76
N ASN A 168 9.62 -0.43 2.25
CA ASN A 168 10.84 -0.78 2.96
C ASN A 168 11.85 0.38 3.07
N SER A 169 11.77 1.38 2.19
CA SER A 169 12.67 2.54 2.19
C SER A 169 12.36 3.56 3.27
N ILE A 170 11.11 3.59 3.75
CA ILE A 170 10.61 4.59 4.72
C ILE A 170 11.02 4.18 6.14
N GLN A 171 10.88 2.92 6.46
CA GLN A 171 11.13 2.40 7.80
C GLN A 171 12.03 1.17 7.75
N HIS A 172 12.81 0.97 8.81
CA HIS A 172 13.66 -0.21 8.89
C HIS A 172 12.81 -1.47 8.96
N PHE A 173 13.00 -2.41 8.02
CA PHE A 173 12.33 -3.71 8.03
C PHE A 173 13.32 -4.83 8.36
N ASP A 174 12.82 -5.85 9.05
CA ASP A 174 13.56 -7.08 9.33
C ASP A 174 12.96 -8.21 8.47
N PHE A 175 13.69 -8.62 7.43
CA PHE A 175 13.24 -9.64 6.51
C PHE A 175 12.76 -10.93 7.20
N ARG A 176 13.39 -11.31 8.32
CA ARG A 176 13.02 -12.53 9.05
C ARG A 176 11.68 -12.43 9.75
N LYS A 177 11.34 -11.23 10.23
CA LYS A 177 10.09 -10.97 10.96
C LYS A 177 8.96 -10.60 10.03
N ASP A 178 9.27 -9.88 8.96
CA ASP A 178 8.25 -9.22 8.13
C ASP A 178 7.93 -9.97 6.84
N ILE A 179 8.67 -11.08 6.53
CA ILE A 179 8.51 -11.80 5.26
C ILE A 179 7.07 -12.20 4.97
N ASN A 180 6.29 -12.64 5.96
CA ASN A 180 4.90 -13.04 5.76
C ASN A 180 4.03 -11.84 5.32
N LYS A 181 4.24 -10.67 5.93
CA LYS A 181 3.54 -9.43 5.56
C LYS A 181 3.89 -8.99 4.14
N LEU A 182 5.19 -9.09 3.78
CA LEU A 182 5.66 -8.72 2.44
C LEU A 182 5.08 -9.67 1.39
N MET A 183 5.06 -10.98 1.64
CA MET A 183 4.47 -11.97 0.74
C MET A 183 2.96 -11.77 0.59
N GLU A 184 2.26 -11.52 1.69
CA GLU A 184 0.82 -11.22 1.68
C GLU A 184 0.54 -9.94 0.86
N ASN A 185 1.38 -8.91 1.00
CA ASN A 185 1.28 -7.68 0.20
C ASN A 185 1.46 -7.97 -1.30
N VAL A 186 2.44 -8.76 -1.69
CA VAL A 186 2.65 -9.14 -3.11
C VAL A 186 1.43 -9.85 -3.67
N VAL A 187 0.91 -10.85 -2.95
CA VAL A 187 -0.29 -11.59 -3.38
C VAL A 187 -1.48 -10.67 -3.54
N CYS A 188 -1.70 -9.73 -2.60
CA CYS A 188 -2.77 -8.74 -2.69
C CYS A 188 -2.67 -7.90 -3.96
N ILE A 189 -1.51 -7.30 -4.21
CA ILE A 189 -1.29 -6.43 -5.37
C ILE A 189 -1.41 -7.21 -6.69
N ASP A 190 -0.93 -8.45 -6.74
CA ASP A 190 -1.09 -9.30 -7.93
C ASP A 190 -2.56 -9.64 -8.20
N LEU A 191 -3.35 -9.94 -7.17
CA LEU A 191 -4.79 -10.16 -7.34
C LEU A 191 -5.49 -8.90 -7.91
N LEU A 192 -5.19 -7.72 -7.37
CA LEU A 192 -5.73 -6.45 -7.88
C LEU A 192 -5.29 -6.19 -9.32
N ARG A 193 -4.03 -6.44 -9.65
CA ARG A 193 -3.45 -6.32 -11.00
C ARG A 193 -4.18 -7.20 -12.02
N TYR A 194 -4.55 -8.42 -11.62
CA TYR A 194 -5.34 -9.32 -12.47
C TYR A 194 -6.83 -8.96 -12.54
N GLY A 195 -7.23 -7.85 -11.94
CA GLY A 195 -8.60 -7.32 -11.98
C GLY A 195 -9.58 -8.08 -11.11
N TYR A 196 -9.12 -8.74 -10.05
CA TYR A 196 -10.00 -9.32 -9.05
C TYR A 196 -10.50 -8.24 -8.08
N GLU A 197 -11.76 -8.37 -7.68
CA GLU A 197 -12.24 -7.74 -6.44
C GLU A 197 -11.74 -8.56 -5.26
N VAL A 198 -11.04 -7.90 -4.32
CA VAL A 198 -10.35 -8.56 -3.22
C VAL A 198 -10.94 -8.14 -1.88
N TYR A 199 -11.18 -9.12 -1.03
CA TYR A 199 -11.68 -8.93 0.34
C TYR A 199 -10.88 -9.78 1.32
N VAL A 200 -10.81 -9.35 2.59
CA VAL A 200 -10.35 -10.21 3.69
C VAL A 200 -11.52 -11.10 4.13
N GLY A 201 -11.32 -12.40 4.12
CA GLY A 201 -12.37 -13.35 4.47
C GLY A 201 -12.53 -13.57 5.97
N LYS A 202 -13.77 -13.82 6.38
CA LYS A 202 -14.09 -14.33 7.71
C LYS A 202 -14.96 -15.57 7.59
N SER A 203 -14.56 -16.66 8.26
CA SER A 203 -15.34 -17.88 8.39
C SER A 203 -15.39 -18.30 9.86
N GLY A 204 -16.50 -17.98 10.55
CA GLY A 204 -16.59 -18.15 11.99
C GLY A 204 -15.54 -17.30 12.72
N ASN A 205 -14.63 -17.96 13.45
CA ASN A 205 -13.54 -17.30 14.18
C ASN A 205 -12.19 -17.28 13.40
N LYS A 206 -12.17 -17.83 12.16
CA LYS A 206 -10.96 -17.89 11.34
C LYS A 206 -10.94 -16.74 10.34
N GLU A 207 -9.75 -16.16 10.14
CA GLU A 207 -9.45 -15.24 9.07
C GLU A 207 -8.98 -16.02 7.84
N ILE A 208 -9.36 -15.54 6.67
CA ILE A 208 -8.85 -15.97 5.37
C ILE A 208 -8.24 -14.74 4.75
N ASP A 209 -6.96 -14.80 4.41
CA ASP A 209 -6.22 -13.65 3.96
C ASP A 209 -6.90 -12.96 2.78
N PHE A 210 -7.34 -13.72 1.78
CA PHE A 210 -8.02 -13.17 0.61
C PHE A 210 -9.20 -14.01 0.14
N ILE A 211 -10.29 -13.32 -0.21
CA ILE A 211 -11.35 -13.76 -1.09
C ILE A 211 -11.25 -12.94 -2.35
N ALA A 212 -11.07 -13.57 -3.50
CA ALA A 212 -10.97 -12.92 -4.79
C ALA A 212 -12.11 -13.35 -5.70
N SER A 213 -12.80 -12.40 -6.33
CA SER A 213 -13.88 -12.62 -7.30
C SER A 213 -13.68 -11.78 -8.56
N LYS A 214 -14.16 -12.28 -9.69
CA LYS A 214 -14.22 -11.57 -10.98
C LYS A 214 -15.65 -11.42 -11.42
#